data_b3c12e691b8a0e9da0efc9b1138c717b
#
_entry.id   b3c12e691b8a0e9da0efc9b1138c717b
#
_cell.length_a   1.000
_cell.length_b   1.000
_cell.length_c   1.000
_cell.angle_alpha   90.00
_cell.angle_beta   90.00
_cell.angle_gamma   90.00
#
_symmetry.space_group_name_H-M   'P 1'
#
loop_
_entity.id
_entity.type
_entity.pdbx_description
1 polymer ?
#
loop_
_entity_poly.entity_id
_entity_poly.type
_entity_poly.pdbx_seq_one_letter_code
_entity_poly.pdbx_strand_id
1 'polypeptide(L)'
;MAEYHLKVGESKVVRPRWWGKSWSVIYAGMLPNGAFSVAIVWTMGHNSAAYNLYLAEDRRDFLLPVGKAEVLDVSPDEMRFRFEGRA
;
A
#
# COMPACT_ATOMS: atom_id res chain seq x y z
N MET A 1 14.49 -5.75 -0.87
CA MET A 1 13.49 -5.17 0.04
C MET A 1 13.52 -3.66 -0.09
N ALA A 2 12.40 -3.04 -0.35
CA ALA A 2 12.34 -1.61 -0.60
C ALA A 2 11.48 -0.90 0.42
N GLU A 3 11.91 0.29 0.85
CA GLU A 3 11.12 1.15 1.73
C GLU A 3 10.44 2.23 0.91
N TYR A 4 9.23 2.55 1.31
CA TYR A 4 8.40 3.56 0.65
C TYR A 4 7.86 4.53 1.69
N HIS A 5 7.72 5.78 1.28
CA HIS A 5 7.17 6.83 2.11
C HIS A 5 6.03 7.48 1.33
N LEU A 6 4.83 7.47 1.90
CA LEU A 6 3.64 8.02 1.26
C LEU A 6 2.99 9.07 2.15
N LYS A 7 2.72 10.22 1.57
CA LYS A 7 1.79 11.18 2.19
C LYS A 7 0.38 10.80 1.77
N VAL A 8 -0.61 11.28 2.52
CA VAL A 8 -2.01 11.00 2.21
C VAL A 8 -2.29 11.37 0.75
N GLY A 9 -2.87 10.43 0.02
CA GLY A 9 -3.21 10.61 -1.38
C GLY A 9 -2.10 10.26 -2.37
N GLU A 10 -0.87 10.07 -1.89
CA GLU A 10 0.23 9.67 -2.76
C GLU A 10 0.18 8.18 -3.05
N SER A 11 0.65 7.81 -4.24
CA SER A 11 0.76 6.41 -4.61
C SER A 11 2.20 6.08 -4.99
N LYS A 12 2.58 4.83 -4.75
CA LYS A 12 3.86 4.30 -5.18
C LYS A 12 3.66 2.93 -5.81
N VAL A 13 4.34 2.70 -6.92
CA VAL A 13 4.34 1.39 -7.56
C VAL A 13 5.30 0.50 -6.78
N VAL A 14 4.77 -0.52 -6.13
CA VAL A 14 5.59 -1.44 -5.33
C VAL A 14 6.03 -2.65 -6.13
N ARG A 15 5.28 -2.99 -7.17
CA ARG A 15 5.64 -4.04 -8.10
C ARG A 15 5.56 -3.45 -9.50
N PRO A 16 6.71 -3.23 -10.15
CA PRO A 16 6.73 -2.67 -11.50
C PRO A 16 5.98 -3.56 -12.48
N ARG A 17 5.57 -2.96 -13.57
CA ARG A 17 4.83 -3.64 -14.61
C ARG A 17 5.59 -4.86 -15.11
N TRP A 18 4.95 -6.02 -15.02
CA TRP A 18 5.46 -7.27 -15.53
C TRP A 18 4.32 -7.93 -16.32
N TRP A 19 4.57 -8.26 -17.54
CA TRP A 19 3.52 -8.78 -18.43
C TRP A 19 2.33 -7.80 -18.52
N GLY A 20 2.61 -6.50 -18.42
CA GLY A 20 1.58 -5.48 -18.53
C GLY A 20 0.83 -5.16 -17.24
N LYS A 21 1.17 -5.78 -16.12
CA LYS A 21 0.48 -5.57 -14.85
C LYS A 21 1.39 -4.88 -13.84
N SER A 22 0.87 -3.89 -13.12
CA SER A 22 1.58 -3.23 -12.05
C SER A 22 0.71 -3.15 -10.80
N TRP A 23 1.36 -3.04 -9.65
CA TRP A 23 0.69 -2.94 -8.35
C TRP A 23 1.17 -1.69 -7.64
N SER A 24 0.23 -0.94 -7.07
CA SER A 24 0.53 0.31 -6.38
C SER A 24 -0.17 0.35 -5.03
N VAL A 25 0.39 1.13 -4.11
CA VAL A 25 -0.19 1.36 -2.78
C VAL A 25 -0.43 2.85 -2.64
N ILE A 26 -1.60 3.23 -2.15
CA ILE A 26 -1.96 4.61 -1.84
C ILE A 26 -2.30 4.68 -0.36
N TYR A 27 -1.70 5.62 0.36
CA TYR A 27 -2.08 5.85 1.75
C TYR A 27 -3.31 6.76 1.77
N ALA A 28 -4.42 6.28 2.33
CA ALA A 28 -5.68 7.01 2.32
C ALA A 28 -5.94 7.81 3.59
N GLY A 29 -5.11 7.64 4.61
CA GLY A 29 -5.22 8.43 5.83
C GLY A 29 -5.59 7.63 7.06
N MET A 30 -5.77 8.34 8.18
CA MET A 30 -6.02 7.75 9.47
C MET A 30 -7.35 8.28 10.03
N LEU A 31 -8.11 7.37 10.65
CA LEU A 31 -9.36 7.71 11.33
C LEU A 31 -9.06 8.23 12.75
N PRO A 32 -10.03 8.94 13.37
CA PRO A 32 -9.81 9.46 14.72
C PRO A 32 -9.44 8.41 15.77
N ASN A 33 -9.84 7.16 15.57
CA ASN A 33 -9.51 6.07 16.51
C ASN A 33 -8.14 5.46 16.26
N GLY A 34 -7.37 6.00 15.32
CA GLY A 34 -6.04 5.48 15.01
C GLY A 34 -6.01 4.43 13.92
N ALA A 35 -7.16 3.88 13.53
CA ALA A 35 -7.19 2.98 12.39
C ALA A 35 -6.82 3.74 11.12
N PHE A 36 -6.17 3.07 10.19
CA PHE A 36 -5.73 3.72 8.94
C PHE A 36 -6.09 2.86 7.75
N SER A 37 -6.14 3.48 6.59
CA SER A 37 -6.51 2.76 5.39
C SER A 37 -5.48 2.93 4.28
N VAL A 38 -5.34 1.88 3.50
CA VAL A 38 -4.50 1.89 2.30
C VAL A 38 -5.33 1.35 1.15
N ALA A 39 -5.12 1.88 -0.02
CA ALA A 39 -5.74 1.36 -1.23
C ALA A 39 -4.69 0.62 -2.03
N ILE A 40 -5.06 -0.57 -2.48
CA ILE A 40 -4.20 -1.38 -3.33
C ILE A 40 -4.79 -1.31 -4.74
N VAL A 41 -3.97 -0.86 -5.68
CA VAL A 41 -4.41 -0.66 -7.07
C VAL A 41 -3.56 -1.52 -7.99
N TRP A 42 -4.21 -2.27 -8.88
CA TRP A 42 -3.47 -2.91 -9.95
C TRP A 42 -3.98 -2.45 -11.29
N THR A 43 -3.09 -2.41 -12.26
CA THR A 43 -3.43 -2.02 -13.62
C THR A 43 -2.82 -3.03 -14.60
N MET A 44 -3.55 -3.29 -15.67
CA MET A 44 -3.08 -4.13 -16.77
C MET A 44 -3.73 -3.60 -18.05
N GLY A 45 -2.92 -2.99 -18.92
CA GLY A 45 -3.43 -2.37 -20.14
C GLY A 45 -4.44 -1.29 -19.81
N HIS A 46 -5.66 -1.44 -20.30
CA HIS A 46 -6.75 -0.50 -20.04
C HIS A 46 -7.58 -0.86 -18.82
N ASN A 47 -7.28 -2.00 -18.19
CA ASN A 47 -8.04 -2.47 -17.05
C ASN A 47 -7.34 -2.09 -15.75
N SER A 48 -8.13 -1.70 -14.75
CA SER A 48 -7.60 -1.45 -13.44
C SER A 48 -8.63 -1.86 -12.40
N ALA A 49 -8.13 -2.18 -11.21
CA ALA A 49 -8.99 -2.49 -10.08
C ALA A 49 -8.32 -1.98 -8.82
N ALA A 50 -9.14 -1.62 -7.83
CA ALA A 50 -8.63 -1.14 -6.56
C ALA A 50 -9.49 -1.68 -5.44
N TYR A 51 -8.87 -1.88 -4.29
CA TYR A 51 -9.60 -2.23 -3.08
C TYR A 51 -8.92 -1.58 -1.90
N ASN A 52 -9.72 -1.31 -0.86
CA ASN A 52 -9.23 -0.68 0.36
C ASN A 52 -9.03 -1.70 1.45
N LEU A 53 -7.97 -1.50 2.21
CA LEU A 53 -7.72 -2.25 3.44
C LEU A 53 -7.83 -1.28 4.60
N TYR A 54 -8.59 -1.67 5.63
CA TYR A 54 -8.69 -0.89 6.85
C TYR A 54 -7.91 -1.62 7.93
N LEU A 55 -6.91 -0.96 8.48
CA LEU A 55 -5.99 -1.58 9.42
C LEU A 55 -6.18 -0.97 10.79
N ALA A 56 -6.23 -1.83 11.81
CA ALA A 56 -6.32 -1.37 13.20
C ALA A 56 -5.06 -0.59 13.56
N GLU A 57 -5.16 0.27 14.56
CA GLU A 57 -4.07 1.14 15.00
C GLU A 57 -2.76 0.39 15.24
N ASP A 58 -2.84 -0.81 15.80
CA ASP A 58 -1.67 -1.62 16.14
C ASP A 58 -1.25 -2.58 15.02
N ARG A 59 -1.95 -2.60 13.90
CA ARG A 59 -1.59 -3.48 12.79
C ARG A 59 -0.38 -2.93 12.07
N ARG A 60 0.60 -3.78 11.86
CA ARG A 60 1.88 -3.36 11.26
C ARG A 60 2.23 -4.13 10.00
N ASP A 61 1.27 -4.84 9.42
CA ASP A 61 1.50 -5.51 8.15
C ASP A 61 0.21 -5.60 7.34
N PHE A 62 0.36 -5.72 6.05
CA PHE A 62 -0.75 -6.05 5.16
C PHE A 62 -0.23 -6.79 3.94
N LEU A 63 -1.12 -7.55 3.33
CA LEU A 63 -0.75 -8.42 2.22
C LEU A 63 -1.27 -7.89 0.90
N LEU A 64 -0.43 -8.01 -0.12
CA LEU A 64 -0.82 -7.88 -1.51
C LEU A 64 -0.65 -9.27 -2.16
N PRO A 65 -1.35 -9.54 -3.26
CA PRO A 65 -1.14 -10.81 -3.96
C PRO A 65 0.30 -11.04 -4.38
N VAL A 66 1.07 -9.96 -4.55
CA VAL A 66 2.45 -10.03 -5.03
C VAL A 66 3.49 -9.93 -3.92
N GLY A 67 3.06 -9.81 -2.68
CA GLY A 67 4.02 -9.74 -1.58
C GLY A 67 3.41 -9.24 -0.28
N LYS A 68 4.26 -8.89 0.66
CA LYS A 68 3.87 -8.44 1.99
C LYS A 68 4.46 -7.06 2.26
N ALA A 69 3.65 -6.18 2.83
CA ALA A 69 4.09 -4.86 3.27
C ALA A 69 4.13 -4.83 4.79
N GLU A 70 5.19 -4.26 5.35
CA GLU A 70 5.34 -4.06 6.78
C GLU A 70 5.35 -2.57 7.06
N VAL A 71 4.43 -2.12 7.91
CA VAL A 71 4.31 -0.70 8.26
C VAL A 71 5.40 -0.37 9.28
N LEU A 72 6.29 0.52 8.90
CA LEU A 72 7.39 0.95 9.77
C LEU A 72 6.97 2.11 10.64
N ASP A 73 6.12 3.00 10.09
CA ASP A 73 5.68 4.19 10.78
C ASP A 73 4.41 4.69 10.11
N VAL A 74 3.45 5.15 10.89
CA VAL A 74 2.20 5.68 10.35
C VAL A 74 1.72 6.83 11.22
N SER A 75 1.24 7.89 10.56
CA SER A 75 0.66 9.06 11.22
C SER A 75 -0.53 9.51 10.38
N PRO A 76 -1.34 10.49 10.87
CA PRO A 76 -2.45 11.00 10.06
C PRO A 76 -2.02 11.57 8.72
N ASP A 77 -0.77 12.03 8.61
CA ASP A 77 -0.31 12.71 7.40
C ASP A 77 0.46 11.81 6.45
N GLU A 78 1.11 10.77 6.97
CA GLU A 78 2.00 9.96 6.13
C GLU A 78 2.20 8.56 6.70
N MET A 79 2.67 7.67 5.83
CA MET A 79 2.97 6.29 6.19
C MET A 79 4.29 5.89 5.54
N ARG A 80 5.09 5.16 6.28
CA ARG A 80 6.30 4.57 5.76
C ARG A 80 6.19 3.06 5.91
N PHE A 81 6.48 2.34 4.84
CA PHE A 81 6.39 0.88 4.87
C PHE A 81 7.50 0.26 4.05
N ARG A 82 7.72 -1.02 4.29
CA ARG A 82 8.69 -1.82 3.57
C ARG A 82 7.96 -2.92 2.83
N PHE A 83 8.26 -3.09 1.57
CA PHE A 83 7.60 -4.11 0.76
C PHE A 83 8.59 -5.21 0.40
N GLU A 84 8.16 -6.46 0.62
CA GLU A 84 8.91 -7.64 0.23
C GLU A 84 8.07 -8.40 -0.79
N GLY A 85 8.55 -8.43 -2.02
CA GLY A 85 7.83 -9.09 -3.10
C GLY A 85 7.94 -10.60 -3.01
N ARG A 86 6.89 -11.27 -3.45
CA ARG A 86 6.88 -12.72 -3.57
C ARG A 86 7.55 -13.11 -4.89
N ALA A 87 8.45 -14.06 -4.83
CA ALA A 87 9.13 -14.55 -6.03
C ALA A 87 8.19 -15.33 -6.95
#